data_c4fec725dac4ef4652a61a70ce4118c1
#
_entry.id   c4fec725dac4ef4652a61a70ce4118c1
#
_cell.length_a   1.000
_cell.length_b   1.000
_cell.length_c   1.000
_cell.angle_alpha   90.00
_cell.angle_beta   90.00
_cell.angle_gamma   90.00
#
_symmetry.space_group_name_H-M   'P 1'
#
loop_
_entity.id
_entity.type
_entity.pdbx_description
1 polymer ?
#
loop_
_entity_poly.entity_id
_entity_poly.type
_entity_poly.pdbx_seq_one_letter_code
_entity_poly.pdbx_strand_id
1 'polypeptide(L)'
;MKSSVSWLAIGAALFCAGYVVAQQQDTRDIRRVVTKIDPTGRAVVMLDERTPLMRPRGPTYVGNLWVTESSPPDFSWSADRAKTKIGLMPPKGGSVFRVVEFPPESEALAHMGKGNMQDVVGAAGTPAKGVPARHPLMHRTRTLDYAIIMSGEIDMLLDEGEVHLKAGDVVVQQATNHAWVNRGREPCRIAFILLDSQEP
;
A
#
# COMPACT_ATOMS: atom_id res chain seq x y z
N MET A 1 30.72 -70.11 42.87
CA MET A 1 30.13 -69.76 41.58
C MET A 1 29.17 -68.60 41.83
N LYS A 2 29.57 -67.39 41.51
CA LYS A 2 28.73 -66.17 41.66
C LYS A 2 28.51 -65.56 40.25
N SER A 3 27.30 -65.66 39.75
CA SER A 3 26.89 -65.06 38.47
C SER A 3 26.51 -63.61 38.69
N SER A 4 27.24 -62.73 38.03
CA SER A 4 26.93 -61.26 37.95
C SER A 4 26.00 -60.99 36.77
N VAL A 5 24.84 -60.41 37.07
CA VAL A 5 23.87 -59.93 36.07
C VAL A 5 24.16 -58.49 35.83
N SER A 6 24.56 -58.13 34.59
CA SER A 6 24.76 -56.76 34.16
C SER A 6 23.43 -56.17 33.63
N TRP A 7 22.99 -55.08 34.21
CA TRP A 7 21.84 -54.26 33.71
C TRP A 7 22.35 -53.28 32.71
N LEU A 8 21.93 -53.43 31.46
CA LEU A 8 22.07 -52.40 30.41
C LEU A 8 20.94 -51.38 30.56
N ALA A 9 21.28 -50.17 30.94
CA ALA A 9 20.37 -49.06 30.93
C ALA A 9 20.33 -48.45 29.51
N ILE A 10 19.21 -48.61 28.82
CA ILE A 10 18.94 -47.93 27.52
C ILE A 10 18.40 -46.57 27.85
N GLY A 11 19.23 -45.55 27.67
CA GLY A 11 18.82 -44.14 27.76
C GLY A 11 18.09 -43.72 26.47
N ALA A 12 16.79 -43.52 26.55
CA ALA A 12 16.00 -42.91 25.49
C ALA A 12 16.21 -41.38 25.49
N ALA A 13 16.99 -40.86 24.54
CA ALA A 13 17.11 -39.43 24.30
C ALA A 13 15.88 -38.95 23.56
N LEU A 14 14.97 -38.24 24.24
CA LEU A 14 13.86 -37.51 23.65
C LEU A 14 14.42 -36.26 22.98
N PHE A 15 14.54 -36.29 21.65
CA PHE A 15 14.75 -35.08 20.84
C PHE A 15 13.43 -34.29 20.78
N CYS A 16 13.26 -33.27 21.63
CA CYS A 16 12.26 -32.23 21.42
C CYS A 16 12.73 -31.35 20.26
N ALA A 17 12.26 -31.64 19.06
CA ALA A 17 12.35 -30.71 17.94
C ALA A 17 11.42 -29.54 18.21
N GLY A 18 11.97 -28.48 18.81
CA GLY A 18 11.28 -27.20 18.94
C GLY A 18 11.05 -26.62 17.56
N TYR A 19 9.82 -26.65 17.06
CA TYR A 19 9.40 -25.83 15.93
C TYR A 19 9.47 -24.37 16.37
N VAL A 20 10.53 -23.66 15.99
CA VAL A 20 10.57 -22.21 16.04
C VAL A 20 9.65 -21.72 14.92
N VAL A 21 8.38 -21.49 15.24
CA VAL A 21 7.50 -20.68 14.39
C VAL A 21 8.09 -19.28 14.47
N ALA A 22 8.87 -18.90 13.46
CA ALA A 22 9.25 -17.52 13.27
C ALA A 22 7.94 -16.74 13.15
N GLN A 23 7.56 -15.99 14.20
CA GLN A 23 6.54 -14.98 14.08
C GLN A 23 7.00 -14.02 12.98
N GLN A 24 6.37 -14.14 11.82
CA GLN A 24 6.56 -13.21 10.73
C GLN A 24 6.06 -11.87 11.30
N GLN A 25 6.98 -11.03 11.72
CA GLN A 25 6.68 -9.66 12.11
C GLN A 25 5.97 -9.07 10.90
N ASP A 26 4.69 -8.74 11.05
CA ASP A 26 3.91 -8.03 10.02
C ASP A 26 4.49 -6.62 9.90
N THR A 27 5.59 -6.55 9.19
CA THR A 27 6.26 -5.30 8.90
C THR A 27 5.42 -4.62 7.82
N ARG A 28 4.81 -3.49 8.19
CA ARG A 28 4.12 -2.62 7.22
C ARG A 28 5.14 -1.96 6.31
N ASP A 29 5.78 -2.76 5.49
CA ASP A 29 6.76 -2.30 4.51
C ASP A 29 6.64 -3.09 3.19
N ILE A 30 7.19 -2.52 2.14
CA ILE A 30 7.24 -3.11 0.80
C ILE A 30 8.70 -3.18 0.37
N ARG A 31 9.19 -4.36 -0.01
CA ARG A 31 10.47 -4.46 -0.68
C ARG A 31 10.37 -3.80 -2.05
N ARG A 32 11.26 -2.86 -2.30
CA ARG A 32 11.33 -2.09 -3.53
C ARG A 32 12.70 -2.28 -4.16
N VAL A 33 12.70 -2.70 -5.42
CA VAL A 33 13.91 -2.76 -6.25
C VAL A 33 13.79 -1.71 -7.34
N VAL A 34 14.80 -0.85 -7.45
CA VAL A 34 14.91 0.18 -8.49
C VAL A 34 16.14 -0.10 -9.31
N THR A 35 16.00 -0.08 -10.62
CA THR A 35 17.10 -0.28 -11.57
C THR A 35 17.47 1.02 -12.28
N LYS A 36 18.70 1.09 -12.79
CA LYS A 36 19.15 2.19 -13.64
C LYS A 36 20.15 1.71 -14.69
N ILE A 37 20.43 2.56 -15.64
CA ILE A 37 21.60 2.41 -16.53
C ILE A 37 22.77 3.13 -15.88
N ASP A 38 23.91 2.46 -15.75
CA ASP A 38 25.15 3.05 -15.25
C ASP A 38 25.88 3.87 -16.34
N PRO A 39 26.94 4.62 -15.99
CA PRO A 39 27.69 5.41 -16.97
C PRO A 39 28.34 4.59 -18.09
N THR A 40 28.44 3.27 -17.96
CA THR A 40 28.97 2.36 -18.99
C THR A 40 27.88 1.78 -19.89
N GLY A 41 26.59 2.16 -19.68
CA GLY A 41 25.45 1.67 -20.44
C GLY A 41 24.88 0.34 -19.94
N ARG A 42 25.27 -0.14 -18.77
CA ARG A 42 24.78 -1.40 -18.20
C ARG A 42 23.59 -1.21 -17.29
N ALA A 43 22.63 -2.13 -17.37
CA ALA A 43 21.54 -2.20 -16.43
C ALA A 43 22.01 -2.73 -15.06
N VAL A 44 21.81 -1.95 -14.01
CA VAL A 44 22.23 -2.30 -12.65
C VAL A 44 21.09 -2.01 -11.64
N VAL A 45 21.15 -2.68 -10.50
CA VAL A 45 20.29 -2.33 -9.37
C VAL A 45 20.78 -1.03 -8.76
N MET A 46 19.91 -0.03 -8.69
CA MET A 46 20.16 1.24 -8.01
C MET A 46 19.84 1.15 -6.53
N LEU A 47 18.69 0.53 -6.19
CA LEU A 47 18.21 0.36 -4.82
C LEU A 47 17.58 -1.03 -4.68
N ASP A 48 17.79 -1.68 -3.55
CA ASP A 48 17.08 -2.86 -3.07
C ASP A 48 16.85 -2.68 -1.58
N GLU A 49 15.69 -2.18 -1.21
CA GLU A 49 15.38 -1.81 0.17
C GLU A 49 13.91 -2.02 0.51
N ARG A 50 13.58 -1.94 1.79
CA ARG A 50 12.19 -1.96 2.25
C ARG A 50 11.70 -0.53 2.50
N THR A 51 10.56 -0.20 1.92
CA THR A 51 9.89 1.09 2.09
C THR A 51 8.79 0.93 3.13
N PRO A 52 8.86 1.62 4.28
CA PRO A 52 7.83 1.52 5.31
C PRO A 52 6.53 2.19 4.86
N LEU A 53 5.41 1.61 5.25
CA LEU A 53 4.11 2.25 5.15
C LEU A 53 3.88 3.07 6.43
N MET A 54 3.68 4.36 6.28
CA MET A 54 3.51 5.31 7.37
C MET A 54 2.10 5.88 7.39
N ARG A 55 1.58 6.25 8.57
CA ARG A 55 0.29 6.93 8.74
C ARG A 55 0.53 8.38 9.20
N PRO A 56 0.99 9.30 8.32
CA PRO A 56 1.27 10.67 8.74
C PRO A 56 -0.01 11.49 8.95
N ARG A 57 -1.04 11.23 8.16
CA ARG A 57 -2.38 11.85 8.21
C ARG A 57 -3.39 10.90 7.58
N GLY A 58 -4.66 11.03 8.00
CA GLY A 58 -5.74 10.22 7.45
C GLY A 58 -5.78 8.78 7.98
N PRO A 59 -6.73 7.99 7.49
CA PRO A 59 -7.05 6.68 8.06
C PRO A 59 -6.14 5.54 7.61
N THR A 60 -5.30 5.74 6.58
CA THR A 60 -4.55 4.70 5.90
C THR A 60 -3.05 4.78 6.14
N TYR A 61 -2.33 3.67 5.94
CA TYR A 61 -0.88 3.64 5.87
C TYR A 61 -0.42 3.77 4.41
N VAL A 62 0.56 4.62 4.14
CA VAL A 62 1.00 4.96 2.78
C VAL A 62 2.51 4.89 2.68
N GLY A 63 3.01 4.29 1.61
CA GLY A 63 4.41 4.32 1.22
C GLY A 63 4.56 4.72 -0.24
N ASN A 64 5.21 5.85 -0.53
CA ASN A 64 5.56 6.20 -1.89
C ASN A 64 6.72 5.31 -2.34
N LEU A 65 6.58 4.70 -3.51
CA LEU A 65 7.61 3.84 -4.11
C LEU A 65 8.41 4.58 -5.16
N TRP A 66 7.76 5.47 -5.93
CA TRP A 66 8.43 6.29 -6.94
C TRP A 66 7.58 7.52 -7.30
N VAL A 67 8.24 8.61 -7.67
CA VAL A 67 7.61 9.84 -8.13
C VAL A 67 8.31 10.32 -9.40
N THR A 68 7.54 10.65 -10.44
CA THR A 68 8.03 11.37 -11.61
C THR A 68 7.50 12.80 -11.61
N GLU A 69 8.26 13.72 -12.20
CA GLU A 69 7.87 15.14 -12.30
C GLU A 69 7.52 15.54 -13.73
N SER A 70 7.60 14.57 -14.66
CA SER A 70 7.27 14.78 -16.08
C SER A 70 6.78 13.51 -16.74
N SER A 71 6.09 13.66 -17.86
CA SER A 71 5.78 12.60 -18.83
C SER A 71 6.16 13.12 -20.24
N PRO A 72 7.09 12.46 -20.96
CA PRO A 72 7.84 11.28 -20.56
C PRO A 72 8.77 11.54 -19.38
N PRO A 73 9.08 10.51 -18.56
CA PRO A 73 9.95 10.66 -17.40
C PRO A 73 11.40 10.92 -17.78
N ASP A 74 12.07 11.73 -17.00
CA ASP A 74 13.52 11.93 -17.08
C ASP A 74 14.23 10.81 -16.29
N PHE A 75 15.23 10.15 -16.91
CA PHE A 75 16.03 9.08 -16.28
C PHE A 75 17.38 9.55 -15.76
N SER A 76 17.67 10.86 -15.77
CA SER A 76 18.91 11.43 -15.23
C SER A 76 19.00 11.36 -13.71
N TRP A 77 17.95 10.91 -13.03
CA TRP A 77 17.89 10.86 -11.57
C TRP A 77 18.90 9.92 -10.94
N SER A 78 19.74 10.47 -10.09
CA SER A 78 20.67 9.72 -9.24
C SER A 78 20.15 9.48 -7.83
N ALA A 79 19.08 10.18 -7.42
CA ALA A 79 18.51 10.13 -6.09
C ALA A 79 17.26 9.22 -6.02
N ASP A 80 16.96 8.74 -4.81
CA ASP A 80 15.74 8.00 -4.53
C ASP A 80 14.51 8.91 -4.62
N ARG A 81 13.68 8.70 -5.64
CA ARG A 81 12.51 9.51 -5.94
C ARG A 81 11.32 9.25 -5.00
N ALA A 82 11.32 8.13 -4.24
CA ALA A 82 10.31 7.89 -3.21
C ALA A 82 10.36 8.92 -2.08
N LYS A 83 11.50 9.57 -1.88
CA LYS A 83 11.72 10.61 -0.87
C LYS A 83 11.26 12.01 -1.30
N THR A 84 10.75 12.15 -2.52
CA THR A 84 10.15 13.40 -3.00
C THR A 84 8.95 13.77 -2.12
N LYS A 85 8.99 14.99 -1.57
CA LYS A 85 7.89 15.51 -0.74
C LYS A 85 6.72 15.88 -1.62
N ILE A 86 5.66 15.10 -1.59
CA ILE A 86 4.40 15.32 -2.30
C ILE A 86 3.22 15.12 -1.36
N GLY A 87 2.08 15.67 -1.73
CA GLY A 87 0.79 15.39 -1.08
C GLY A 87 0.13 14.13 -1.62
N LEU A 88 -1.20 14.16 -1.71
CA LEU A 88 -1.99 13.10 -2.32
C LEU A 88 -1.77 13.05 -3.83
N MET A 89 -1.76 14.21 -4.49
CA MET A 89 -1.61 14.36 -5.93
C MET A 89 -0.17 14.17 -6.40
N PRO A 90 0.05 13.61 -7.60
CA PRO A 90 1.34 13.65 -8.26
C PRO A 90 1.75 15.09 -8.61
N PRO A 91 3.02 15.34 -8.93
CA PRO A 91 3.45 16.59 -9.54
C PRO A 91 2.74 16.83 -10.87
N LYS A 92 2.58 18.12 -11.26
CA LYS A 92 1.97 18.48 -12.55
C LYS A 92 2.75 17.85 -13.71
N GLY A 93 2.04 17.11 -14.56
CA GLY A 93 2.63 16.35 -15.67
C GLY A 93 3.42 15.11 -15.24
N GLY A 94 3.38 14.75 -13.97
CA GLY A 94 4.10 13.60 -13.43
C GLY A 94 3.21 12.46 -12.99
N SER A 95 3.81 11.57 -12.18
CA SER A 95 3.11 10.42 -11.61
C SER A 95 3.60 10.10 -10.20
N VAL A 96 2.81 9.34 -9.47
CA VAL A 96 3.26 8.68 -8.23
C VAL A 96 2.86 7.22 -8.23
N PHE A 97 3.82 6.36 -7.91
CA PHE A 97 3.60 4.97 -7.57
C PHE A 97 3.69 4.81 -6.06
N ARG A 98 2.63 4.30 -5.44
CA ARG A 98 2.53 4.10 -3.98
C ARG A 98 1.79 2.83 -3.63
N VAL A 99 2.03 2.34 -2.43
CA VAL A 99 1.19 1.33 -1.80
C VAL A 99 0.44 1.96 -0.64
N VAL A 100 -0.85 1.67 -0.56
CA VAL A 100 -1.74 2.09 0.52
C VAL A 100 -2.29 0.85 1.21
N GLU A 101 -2.20 0.80 2.54
CA GLU A 101 -2.85 -0.20 3.35
C GLU A 101 -4.08 0.42 4.01
N PHE A 102 -5.23 -0.17 3.74
CA PHE A 102 -6.52 0.22 4.28
C PHE A 102 -6.86 -0.69 5.45
N PRO A 103 -6.86 -0.19 6.69
CA PRO A 103 -7.33 -0.96 7.83
C PRO A 103 -8.84 -1.20 7.73
N PRO A 104 -9.42 -2.07 8.56
CA PRO A 104 -10.86 -2.19 8.69
C PRO A 104 -11.54 -0.84 8.88
N GLU A 105 -12.73 -0.66 8.31
CA GLU A 105 -13.49 0.59 8.31
C GLU A 105 -13.65 1.17 9.71
N SER A 106 -13.94 0.33 10.70
CA SER A 106 -14.09 0.76 12.10
C SER A 106 -12.83 1.43 12.64
N GLU A 107 -11.64 0.91 12.33
CA GLU A 107 -10.36 1.53 12.69
C GLU A 107 -10.13 2.84 11.92
N ALA A 108 -10.42 2.83 10.61
CA ALA A 108 -10.29 4.00 9.76
C ALA A 108 -11.14 5.18 10.26
N LEU A 109 -12.42 4.92 10.55
CA LEU A 109 -13.36 5.93 11.04
C LEU A 109 -13.03 6.39 12.46
N ALA A 110 -12.59 5.48 13.35
CA ALA A 110 -12.15 5.83 14.69
C ALA A 110 -10.93 6.78 14.66
N HIS A 111 -10.00 6.56 13.71
CA HIS A 111 -8.84 7.42 13.51
C HIS A 111 -9.23 8.81 12.98
N MET A 112 -10.20 8.89 12.09
CA MET A 112 -10.70 10.16 11.54
C MET A 112 -11.57 10.95 12.54
N GLY A 113 -12.21 10.28 13.47
CA GLY A 113 -13.12 10.91 14.42
C GLY A 113 -14.32 11.56 13.72
N LYS A 114 -14.52 12.89 13.93
CA LYS A 114 -15.59 13.65 13.27
C LYS A 114 -15.20 14.23 11.90
N GLY A 115 -13.94 14.02 11.47
CA GLY A 115 -13.44 14.48 10.18
C GLY A 115 -13.97 13.62 9.02
N ASN A 116 -13.62 14.03 7.81
CA ASN A 116 -13.91 13.30 6.58
C ASN A 116 -12.66 13.30 5.67
N MET A 117 -12.70 12.51 4.61
CA MET A 117 -11.57 12.41 3.70
C MET A 117 -11.28 13.73 2.96
N GLN A 118 -12.30 14.59 2.79
CA GLN A 118 -12.13 15.91 2.22
C GLN A 118 -11.19 16.79 3.07
N ASP A 119 -11.22 16.66 4.39
CA ASP A 119 -10.30 17.38 5.29
C ASP A 119 -8.84 16.90 5.10
N VAL A 120 -8.66 15.63 4.70
CA VAL A 120 -7.35 15.03 4.43
C VAL A 120 -6.80 15.45 3.06
N VAL A 121 -7.63 15.41 2.03
CA VAL A 121 -7.21 15.69 0.64
C VAL A 121 -7.27 17.18 0.28
N GLY A 122 -8.04 17.96 1.05
CA GLY A 122 -8.20 19.40 0.83
C GLY A 122 -8.91 19.75 -0.49
N ALA A 123 -8.68 20.96 -0.97
CA ALA A 123 -9.35 21.46 -2.18
C ALA A 123 -9.04 20.63 -3.45
N ALA A 124 -7.88 19.94 -3.49
CA ALA A 124 -7.49 19.09 -4.62
C ALA A 124 -8.39 17.87 -4.80
N GLY A 125 -9.13 17.48 -3.76
CA GLY A 125 -10.00 16.30 -3.75
C GLY A 125 -11.49 16.64 -3.65
N THR A 126 -11.92 17.84 -4.07
CA THR A 126 -13.31 18.27 -3.95
C THR A 126 -14.20 17.53 -4.96
N PRO A 127 -15.26 16.80 -4.50
CA PRO A 127 -16.26 16.23 -5.39
C PRO A 127 -16.95 17.28 -6.24
N ALA A 128 -17.63 16.86 -7.31
CA ALA A 128 -18.47 17.73 -8.11
C ALA A 128 -19.51 18.42 -7.22
N LYS A 129 -19.78 19.71 -7.47
CA LYS A 129 -20.77 20.48 -6.70
C LYS A 129 -22.15 19.81 -6.76
N GLY A 130 -22.79 19.71 -5.59
CA GLY A 130 -24.18 19.22 -5.49
C GLY A 130 -24.34 17.70 -5.31
N VAL A 131 -23.26 16.93 -5.30
CA VAL A 131 -23.31 15.49 -4.98
C VAL A 131 -23.03 15.29 -3.48
N PRO A 132 -24.03 14.83 -2.68
CA PRO A 132 -23.79 14.53 -1.27
C PRO A 132 -22.83 13.36 -1.12
N ALA A 133 -21.88 13.47 -0.20
CA ALA A 133 -21.00 12.36 0.12
C ALA A 133 -21.80 11.21 0.77
N ARG A 134 -21.80 10.04 0.16
CA ARG A 134 -22.44 8.82 0.68
C ARG A 134 -21.70 8.22 1.87
N HIS A 135 -20.42 8.58 2.04
CA HIS A 135 -19.53 8.04 3.05
C HIS A 135 -18.48 9.06 3.46
N PRO A 136 -18.02 9.10 4.74
CA PRO A 136 -16.98 10.03 5.19
C PRO A 136 -15.65 9.92 4.43
N LEU A 137 -15.36 8.76 3.84
CA LEU A 137 -14.14 8.53 3.05
C LEU A 137 -14.28 8.95 1.58
N MET A 138 -15.43 9.47 1.13
CA MET A 138 -15.61 9.94 -0.24
C MET A 138 -14.67 11.10 -0.55
N HIS A 139 -14.01 11.00 -1.68
CA HIS A 139 -13.12 12.02 -2.21
C HIS A 139 -12.92 11.84 -3.71
N ARG A 140 -12.32 12.84 -4.34
CA ARG A 140 -11.93 12.83 -5.73
C ARG A 140 -10.49 13.30 -5.88
N THR A 141 -9.78 12.76 -6.86
CA THR A 141 -8.49 13.26 -7.31
C THR A 141 -8.55 13.52 -8.82
N ARG A 142 -7.86 14.58 -9.27
CA ARG A 142 -7.70 14.87 -10.70
C ARG A 142 -6.56 14.03 -11.26
N THR A 143 -6.77 12.72 -11.27
CA THR A 143 -5.77 11.75 -11.73
C THR A 143 -6.44 10.63 -12.52
N LEU A 144 -5.68 10.05 -13.45
CA LEU A 144 -5.95 8.70 -13.94
C LEU A 144 -5.20 7.74 -13.01
N ASP A 145 -5.94 6.88 -12.32
CA ASP A 145 -5.35 5.94 -11.38
C ASP A 145 -5.45 4.50 -11.90
N TYR A 146 -4.35 3.78 -11.83
CA TYR A 146 -4.36 2.33 -11.91
C TYR A 146 -4.21 1.79 -10.49
N ALA A 147 -5.22 1.05 -10.01
CA ALA A 147 -5.23 0.42 -8.71
C ALA A 147 -5.17 -1.10 -8.88
N ILE A 148 -4.26 -1.75 -8.16
CA ILE A 148 -4.08 -3.21 -8.16
C ILE A 148 -4.24 -3.70 -6.74
N ILE A 149 -5.24 -4.53 -6.48
CA ILE A 149 -5.45 -5.12 -5.16
C ILE A 149 -4.37 -6.17 -4.91
N MET A 150 -3.45 -5.89 -4.00
CA MET A 150 -2.31 -6.77 -3.70
C MET A 150 -2.67 -7.86 -2.70
N SER A 151 -3.47 -7.53 -1.69
CA SER A 151 -3.92 -8.46 -0.65
C SER A 151 -5.19 -7.98 0.03
N GLY A 152 -5.95 -8.91 0.61
CA GLY A 152 -7.23 -8.62 1.26
C GLY A 152 -8.35 -8.36 0.26
N GLU A 153 -9.40 -7.72 0.75
CA GLU A 153 -10.58 -7.34 -0.01
C GLU A 153 -11.06 -5.95 0.42
N ILE A 154 -11.78 -5.26 -0.46
CA ILE A 154 -12.23 -3.89 -0.21
C ILE A 154 -13.41 -3.56 -1.12
N ASP A 155 -14.29 -2.66 -0.66
CA ASP A 155 -15.34 -2.10 -1.48
C ASP A 155 -14.95 -0.71 -1.99
N MET A 156 -15.11 -0.49 -3.28
CA MET A 156 -15.00 0.82 -3.91
C MET A 156 -16.41 1.38 -4.07
N LEU A 157 -16.72 2.44 -3.31
CA LEU A 157 -17.98 3.17 -3.42
C LEU A 157 -17.83 4.26 -4.48
N LEU A 158 -18.84 4.39 -5.33
CA LEU A 158 -18.99 5.50 -6.27
C LEU A 158 -20.20 6.37 -5.86
N ASP A 159 -20.45 7.46 -6.55
CA ASP A 159 -21.68 8.25 -6.33
C ASP A 159 -22.92 7.38 -6.51
N GLU A 160 -22.89 6.50 -7.51
CA GLU A 160 -23.92 5.48 -7.74
C GLU A 160 -23.27 4.09 -7.75
N GLY A 161 -23.78 3.20 -6.90
CA GLY A 161 -23.30 1.81 -6.78
C GLY A 161 -22.00 1.66 -6.01
N GLU A 162 -21.54 0.44 -5.96
CA GLU A 162 -20.27 0.03 -5.35
C GLU A 162 -19.76 -1.23 -6.03
N VAL A 163 -18.45 -1.49 -5.93
CA VAL A 163 -17.79 -2.67 -6.48
C VAL A 163 -16.99 -3.33 -5.38
N HIS A 164 -17.24 -4.63 -5.16
CA HIS A 164 -16.42 -5.45 -4.27
C HIS A 164 -15.19 -5.95 -5.02
N LEU A 165 -14.01 -5.78 -4.43
CA LEU A 165 -12.70 -6.07 -5.03
C LEU A 165 -11.88 -6.95 -4.08
N LYS A 166 -11.08 -7.85 -4.66
CA LYS A 166 -10.22 -8.78 -3.95
C LYS A 166 -8.83 -8.86 -4.59
N ALA A 167 -7.88 -9.45 -3.90
CA ALA A 167 -6.52 -9.61 -4.38
C ALA A 167 -6.47 -10.15 -5.82
N GLY A 168 -5.74 -9.45 -6.70
CA GLY A 168 -5.61 -9.71 -8.13
C GLY A 168 -6.53 -8.85 -9.01
N ASP A 169 -7.57 -8.22 -8.46
CA ASP A 169 -8.43 -7.31 -9.23
C ASP A 169 -7.70 -5.99 -9.55
N VAL A 170 -8.08 -5.40 -10.67
CA VAL A 170 -7.52 -4.14 -11.17
C VAL A 170 -8.63 -3.14 -11.43
N VAL A 171 -8.44 -1.90 -11.02
CA VAL A 171 -9.34 -0.79 -11.28
C VAL A 171 -8.62 0.29 -12.09
N VAL A 172 -9.28 0.78 -13.12
CA VAL A 172 -8.90 2.01 -13.83
C VAL A 172 -9.88 3.09 -13.42
N GLN A 173 -9.43 4.05 -12.62
CA GLN A 173 -10.24 5.14 -12.10
C GLN A 173 -9.91 6.43 -12.83
N GLN A 174 -10.93 7.05 -13.42
CA GLN A 174 -10.82 8.22 -14.27
C GLN A 174 -11.35 9.46 -13.53
N ALA A 175 -10.59 9.96 -12.54
CA ALA A 175 -10.93 11.15 -11.75
C ALA A 175 -12.37 11.12 -11.16
N THR A 176 -12.89 9.94 -10.85
CA THR A 176 -14.25 9.77 -10.29
C THR A 176 -14.26 10.06 -8.78
N ASN A 177 -15.40 10.53 -8.28
CA ASN A 177 -15.64 10.59 -6.84
C ASN A 177 -15.81 9.17 -6.29
N HIS A 178 -15.08 8.83 -5.23
CA HIS A 178 -15.05 7.47 -4.71
C HIS A 178 -14.66 7.39 -3.24
N ALA A 179 -14.91 6.25 -2.63
CA ALA A 179 -14.35 5.87 -1.34
C ALA A 179 -13.84 4.42 -1.39
N TRP A 180 -12.74 4.17 -0.71
CA TRP A 180 -12.22 2.83 -0.46
C TRP A 180 -12.60 2.43 0.96
N VAL A 181 -13.46 1.41 1.10
CA VAL A 181 -14.05 0.99 2.37
C VAL A 181 -13.75 -0.47 2.62
N ASN A 182 -12.90 -0.74 3.60
CA ASN A 182 -12.58 -2.11 4.00
C ASN A 182 -13.58 -2.59 5.05
N ARG A 183 -14.62 -3.28 4.62
CA ARG A 183 -15.63 -3.90 5.50
C ARG A 183 -15.18 -5.25 6.08
N GLY A 184 -14.01 -5.74 5.66
CA GLY A 184 -13.38 -6.95 6.16
C GLY A 184 -12.76 -6.76 7.56
N ARG A 185 -12.11 -7.81 8.04
CA ARG A 185 -11.42 -7.81 9.34
C ARG A 185 -9.91 -7.64 9.20
N GLU A 186 -9.37 -7.96 8.04
CA GLU A 186 -7.95 -7.91 7.73
C GLU A 186 -7.64 -6.66 6.88
N PRO A 187 -6.44 -6.09 7.00
CA PRO A 187 -6.03 -4.97 6.15
C PRO A 187 -6.03 -5.33 4.67
N CYS A 188 -6.45 -4.41 3.82
CA CYS A 188 -6.34 -4.51 2.36
C CYS A 188 -5.19 -3.63 1.87
N ARG A 189 -4.31 -4.19 1.04
CA ARG A 189 -3.21 -3.45 0.38
C ARG A 189 -3.50 -3.25 -1.10
N ILE A 190 -3.35 -2.02 -1.54
CA ILE A 190 -3.54 -1.61 -2.94
C ILE A 190 -2.29 -0.89 -3.43
N ALA A 191 -1.78 -1.31 -4.58
CA ALA A 191 -0.79 -0.55 -5.33
C ALA A 191 -1.51 0.44 -6.25
N PHE A 192 -1.15 1.72 -6.15
CA PHE A 192 -1.68 2.79 -6.98
C PHE A 192 -0.60 3.40 -7.84
N ILE A 193 -0.91 3.60 -9.12
CA ILE A 193 -0.16 4.46 -10.03
C ILE A 193 -1.09 5.61 -10.39
N LEU A 194 -0.82 6.81 -9.85
CA LEU A 194 -1.58 8.01 -10.13
C LEU A 194 -0.82 8.84 -11.17
N LEU A 195 -1.49 9.16 -12.26
CA LEU A 195 -0.99 9.99 -13.34
C LEU A 195 -1.71 11.35 -13.28
N ASP A 196 -0.96 12.44 -13.27
CA ASP A 196 -1.57 13.77 -13.39
C ASP A 196 -2.37 13.87 -14.70
N SER A 197 -3.57 14.41 -14.61
CA SER A 197 -4.46 14.52 -15.77
C SER A 197 -5.07 15.92 -15.87
N GLN A 198 -5.68 16.20 -17.01
CA GLN A 198 -6.55 17.37 -17.17
C GLN A 198 -7.85 17.16 -16.37
N GLU A 199 -8.53 18.26 -16.05
CA GLU A 199 -9.90 18.17 -15.52
C GLU A 199 -10.79 17.47 -16.56
N PRO A 200 -11.62 16.49 -16.13
CA PRO A 200 -12.59 15.84 -17.00
C PRO A 200 -13.73 16.78 -17.37
#